data_32920f8411bba35be38c135dc2a02435
#
_entry.id   32920f8411bba35be38c135dc2a02435
#
_cell.length_a   1.000
_cell.length_b   1.000
_cell.length_c   1.000
_cell.angle_alpha   90.00
_cell.angle_beta   90.00
_cell.angle_gamma   90.00
#
_symmetry.space_group_name_H-M   'P 1'
#
loop_
_entity.id
_entity.type
_entity.pdbx_description
1 polymer ?
#
loop_
_entity_poly.entity_id
_entity_poly.type
_entity_poly.pdbx_seq_one_letter_code
_entity_poly.pdbx_strand_id
1 'polypeptide(L)'
;MSKHISYIVTCLLTLCLQTFAADRLIPFLAESESPTPAVIVCPGGSYCWHALKTEGTDVARWLQANGISAFVLKYRVQGIVPYITHSRLLLRGHQHPDMIHDLQQALSHLRKHADEYGINPRQIGVMGFSAGGHLALSTMYVERKGTDIDSLPAFIAAIYPVVSMSHPDSHKRSRRALLGEYRKRSKAMRDSLSLEKHVPADCPPVFLVNCKDDPVVKYRNSELLDSALSAQGIRHRYIQYRTGGHGFGASETKGTAECRVWKQEFLRWMKSLPHPVGPKEERISHEP
;
A
#
# COMPACT_ATOMS: atom_id res chain seq x y z
N MET A 1 -43.90 -1.94 10.91
CA MET A 1 -42.82 -2.92 11.21
C MET A 1 -41.74 -3.00 10.14
N SER A 2 -42.02 -2.84 8.85
CA SER A 2 -40.98 -2.98 7.77
C SER A 2 -39.88 -1.92 7.79
N LYS A 3 -40.16 -0.64 8.05
CA LYS A 3 -39.16 0.45 8.03
C LYS A 3 -38.11 0.38 9.15
N HIS A 4 -38.50 -0.09 10.35
CA HIS A 4 -37.56 -0.23 11.48
C HIS A 4 -36.58 -1.39 11.30
N ILE A 5 -37.02 -2.47 10.67
CA ILE A 5 -36.12 -3.62 10.33
C ILE A 5 -35.07 -3.21 9.31
N SER A 6 -35.43 -2.37 8.31
CA SER A 6 -34.51 -1.88 7.29
C SER A 6 -33.41 -1.00 7.90
N TYR A 7 -33.74 -0.10 8.85
CA TYR A 7 -32.74 0.75 9.52
C TYR A 7 -31.80 -0.04 10.43
N ILE A 8 -32.32 -1.07 11.15
CA ILE A 8 -31.48 -1.92 12.00
C ILE A 8 -30.51 -2.76 11.17
N VAL A 9 -30.96 -3.31 10.06
CA VAL A 9 -30.10 -4.09 9.14
C VAL A 9 -29.05 -3.19 8.49
N THR A 10 -29.40 -1.96 8.10
CA THR A 10 -28.45 -1.00 7.52
C THR A 10 -27.44 -0.52 8.57
N CYS A 11 -27.85 -0.26 9.82
CA CYS A 11 -26.96 0.09 10.92
C CYS A 11 -26.03 -1.07 11.31
N LEU A 12 -26.53 -2.29 11.37
CA LEU A 12 -25.72 -3.49 11.67
C LEU A 12 -24.73 -3.80 10.57
N LEU A 13 -25.09 -3.61 9.30
CA LEU A 13 -24.18 -3.76 8.16
C LEU A 13 -23.09 -2.68 8.15
N THR A 14 -23.41 -1.42 8.46
CA THR A 14 -22.43 -0.34 8.57
C THR A 14 -21.50 -0.52 9.77
N LEU A 15 -22.03 -0.97 10.92
CA LEU A 15 -21.22 -1.29 12.10
C LEU A 15 -20.28 -2.48 11.82
N CYS A 16 -20.77 -3.53 11.14
CA CYS A 16 -19.99 -4.71 10.80
C CYS A 16 -18.86 -4.40 9.79
N LEU A 17 -19.07 -3.46 8.85
CA LEU A 17 -18.05 -3.02 7.92
C LEU A 17 -16.98 -2.13 8.57
N GLN A 18 -17.31 -1.37 9.60
CA GLN A 18 -16.36 -0.51 10.32
C GLN A 18 -15.43 -1.31 11.25
N THR A 19 -15.95 -2.32 11.94
CA THR A 19 -15.15 -3.19 12.81
C THR A 19 -14.16 -4.03 12.01
N PHE A 20 -14.49 -4.42 10.79
CA PHE A 20 -13.66 -5.30 9.97
C PHE A 20 -12.31 -4.67 9.56
N ALA A 21 -12.26 -3.38 9.29
CA ALA A 21 -11.01 -2.69 8.97
C ALA A 21 -10.14 -2.46 10.21
N ALA A 22 -10.74 -2.11 11.35
CA ALA A 22 -10.03 -1.86 12.60
C ALA A 22 -9.30 -3.11 13.11
N ASP A 23 -9.95 -4.27 13.10
CA ASP A 23 -9.35 -5.54 13.55
C ASP A 23 -8.14 -5.99 12.73
N ARG A 24 -7.98 -5.43 11.52
CA ARG A 24 -6.85 -5.75 10.62
C ARG A 24 -5.70 -4.77 10.71
N LEU A 25 -5.87 -3.65 11.40
CA LEU A 25 -4.84 -2.64 11.60
C LEU A 25 -4.18 -2.81 12.95
N ILE A 26 -2.86 -2.95 12.96
CA ILE A 26 -2.06 -2.95 14.19
C ILE A 26 -1.42 -1.56 14.30
N PRO A 27 -1.87 -0.72 15.24
CA PRO A 27 -1.36 0.64 15.40
C PRO A 27 -0.01 0.68 16.10
N PHE A 28 0.83 1.63 15.68
CA PHE A 28 2.09 2.06 16.29
C PHE A 28 2.09 3.59 16.26
N LEU A 29 1.53 4.21 17.28
CA LEU A 29 1.32 5.66 17.33
C LEU A 29 2.57 6.37 17.81
N ALA A 30 3.02 7.38 17.07
CA ALA A 30 4.11 8.24 17.49
C ALA A 30 3.62 9.25 18.56
N GLU A 31 4.44 9.47 19.57
CA GLU A 31 4.15 10.49 20.60
C GLU A 31 4.41 11.89 20.05
N SER A 32 3.40 12.77 20.11
CA SER A 32 3.50 14.16 19.65
C SER A 32 2.35 15.00 20.23
N GLU A 33 2.60 16.27 20.47
CA GLU A 33 1.58 17.26 20.86
C GLU A 33 0.72 17.72 19.65
N SER A 34 1.18 17.47 18.44
CA SER A 34 0.47 17.82 17.20
C SER A 34 0.16 16.56 16.38
N PRO A 35 -0.89 16.59 15.53
CA PRO A 35 -1.22 15.45 14.68
C PRO A 35 -0.03 15.01 13.82
N THR A 36 0.36 13.73 13.92
CA THR A 36 1.50 13.16 13.21
C THR A 36 1.15 12.76 11.78
N PRO A 37 2.11 12.75 10.84
CA PRO A 37 1.93 12.01 9.59
C PRO A 37 1.75 10.52 9.91
N ALA A 38 1.05 9.80 9.01
CA ALA A 38 0.79 8.39 9.20
C ALA A 38 1.12 7.55 7.97
N VAL A 39 1.43 6.27 8.18
CA VAL A 39 1.74 5.32 7.10
C VAL A 39 1.00 4.00 7.34
N ILE A 40 0.22 3.56 6.35
CA ILE A 40 -0.28 2.18 6.30
C ILE A 40 0.84 1.31 5.75
N VAL A 41 1.28 0.33 6.52
CA VAL A 41 2.34 -0.61 6.13
C VAL A 41 1.71 -1.91 5.63
N CYS A 42 1.99 -2.28 4.38
CA CYS A 42 1.52 -3.49 3.71
C CYS A 42 2.68 -4.49 3.61
N PRO A 43 2.80 -5.48 4.51
CA PRO A 43 3.86 -6.48 4.46
C PRO A 43 3.79 -7.32 3.18
N GLY A 44 4.93 -7.83 2.71
CA GLY A 44 4.99 -8.80 1.63
C GLY A 44 4.56 -10.21 2.08
N GLY A 45 4.83 -11.19 1.21
CA GLY A 45 4.48 -12.60 1.44
C GLY A 45 3.76 -13.23 0.24
N SER A 46 4.00 -12.70 -0.95
CA SER A 46 3.51 -13.24 -2.24
C SER A 46 1.97 -13.33 -2.33
N TYR A 47 1.23 -12.59 -1.52
CA TYR A 47 -0.23 -12.74 -1.34
C TYR A 47 -0.67 -14.09 -0.75
N CYS A 48 0.27 -14.90 -0.25
CA CYS A 48 -0.03 -16.18 0.39
C CYS A 48 0.02 -16.09 1.93
N TRP A 49 0.86 -15.20 2.46
CA TRP A 49 1.04 -14.95 3.90
C TRP A 49 1.50 -13.51 4.12
N HIS A 50 1.86 -13.15 5.36
CA HIS A 50 2.46 -11.85 5.68
C HIS A 50 3.84 -12.02 6.32
N ALA A 51 4.83 -11.31 5.83
CA ALA A 51 6.14 -11.16 6.46
C ALA A 51 6.06 -10.14 7.62
N LEU A 52 5.18 -10.41 8.61
CA LEU A 52 4.73 -9.45 9.64
C LEU A 52 5.88 -8.86 10.45
N LYS A 53 6.92 -9.64 10.77
CA LYS A 53 8.02 -9.12 11.58
C LYS A 53 8.85 -8.11 10.79
N THR A 54 9.56 -8.55 9.77
CA THR A 54 10.58 -7.76 9.07
C THR A 54 9.98 -6.61 8.22
N GLU A 55 8.82 -6.84 7.59
CA GLU A 55 8.16 -5.93 6.66
C GLU A 55 6.89 -5.29 7.23
N GLY A 56 6.54 -5.62 8.46
CA GLY A 56 5.41 -5.06 9.19
C GLY A 56 5.87 -4.36 10.47
N THR A 57 5.95 -5.10 11.58
CA THR A 57 6.15 -4.51 12.92
C THR A 57 7.52 -3.83 13.10
N ASP A 58 8.59 -4.36 12.50
CA ASP A 58 9.92 -3.71 12.59
C ASP A 58 9.92 -2.38 11.80
N VAL A 59 9.22 -2.34 10.65
CA VAL A 59 9.01 -1.10 9.87
C VAL A 59 8.17 -0.10 10.65
N ALA A 60 7.08 -0.56 11.25
CA ALA A 60 6.17 0.31 12.01
C ALA A 60 6.86 0.92 13.23
N ARG A 61 7.66 0.15 13.96
CA ARG A 61 8.46 0.67 15.08
C ARG A 61 9.52 1.68 14.62
N TRP A 62 10.16 1.41 13.48
CA TRP A 62 11.10 2.36 12.91
C TRP A 62 10.43 3.68 12.51
N LEU A 63 9.25 3.64 11.88
CA LEU A 63 8.46 4.84 11.57
C LEU A 63 8.06 5.59 12.85
N GLN A 64 7.51 4.87 13.84
CA GLN A 64 7.11 5.41 15.14
C GLN A 64 8.27 6.14 15.82
N ALA A 65 9.45 5.54 15.87
CA ALA A 65 10.66 6.15 16.46
C ALA A 65 11.14 7.40 15.68
N ASN A 66 10.63 7.64 14.48
CA ASN A 66 10.91 8.83 13.67
C ASN A 66 9.73 9.82 13.62
N GLY A 67 8.79 9.74 14.55
CA GLY A 67 7.66 10.67 14.66
C GLY A 67 6.56 10.45 13.63
N ILE A 68 6.48 9.26 13.04
CA ILE A 68 5.48 8.89 12.03
C ILE A 68 4.62 7.76 12.60
N SER A 69 3.34 8.00 12.80
CA SER A 69 2.40 6.94 13.20
C SER A 69 2.30 5.89 12.10
N ALA A 70 2.29 4.62 12.47
CA ALA A 70 2.24 3.53 11.50
C ALA A 70 1.15 2.52 11.85
N PHE A 71 0.55 1.95 10.82
CA PHE A 71 -0.54 0.98 10.94
C PHE A 71 -0.23 -0.22 10.06
N VAL A 72 0.12 -1.36 10.66
CA VAL A 72 0.40 -2.58 9.91
C VAL A 72 -0.91 -3.22 9.49
N LEU A 73 -1.15 -3.30 8.18
CA LEU A 73 -2.36 -3.89 7.62
C LEU A 73 -2.20 -5.40 7.41
N LYS A 74 -3.01 -6.18 8.12
CA LYS A 74 -3.20 -7.62 7.87
C LYS A 74 -4.28 -7.83 6.80
N TYR A 75 -3.97 -7.44 5.55
CA TYR A 75 -4.91 -7.59 4.44
C TYR A 75 -5.19 -9.07 4.14
N ARG A 76 -6.33 -9.39 3.56
CA ARG A 76 -6.70 -10.75 3.18
C ARG A 76 -5.73 -11.32 2.15
N VAL A 77 -5.28 -12.53 2.40
CA VAL A 77 -4.36 -13.28 1.52
C VAL A 77 -4.96 -14.61 1.09
N GLN A 78 -4.42 -15.20 0.07
CA GLN A 78 -4.89 -16.51 -0.40
C GLN A 78 -4.73 -17.60 0.66
N GLY A 79 -3.68 -17.52 1.49
CA GLY A 79 -3.30 -18.55 2.43
C GLY A 79 -2.44 -19.64 1.78
N ILE A 80 -1.58 -20.27 2.59
CA ILE A 80 -0.64 -21.28 2.12
C ILE A 80 -1.37 -22.57 1.72
N VAL A 81 -2.33 -23.01 2.53
CA VAL A 81 -3.07 -24.26 2.28
C VAL A 81 -3.86 -24.19 0.96
N PRO A 82 -4.72 -23.18 0.71
CA PRO A 82 -5.38 -23.03 -0.58
C PRO A 82 -4.40 -22.92 -1.76
N TYR A 83 -3.25 -22.29 -1.54
CA TYR A 83 -2.22 -22.15 -2.57
C TYR A 83 -1.57 -23.49 -2.95
N ILE A 84 -1.25 -24.35 -1.96
CA ILE A 84 -0.60 -25.65 -2.19
C ILE A 84 -1.60 -26.67 -2.74
N THR A 85 -2.78 -26.78 -2.14
CA THR A 85 -3.78 -27.78 -2.49
C THR A 85 -4.47 -27.53 -3.82
N HIS A 86 -4.25 -26.36 -4.44
CA HIS A 86 -4.97 -25.92 -5.64
C HIS A 86 -6.50 -25.99 -5.48
N SER A 87 -6.97 -25.90 -4.24
CA SER A 87 -8.38 -26.08 -3.92
C SER A 87 -9.23 -25.04 -4.67
N ARG A 88 -10.15 -25.55 -5.48
CA ARG A 88 -11.00 -24.72 -6.34
C ARG A 88 -12.40 -24.50 -5.76
N LEU A 89 -12.78 -25.31 -4.80
CA LEU A 89 -14.16 -25.35 -4.30
C LEU A 89 -14.27 -25.09 -2.79
N LEU A 90 -13.45 -25.78 -1.95
CA LEU A 90 -13.63 -25.78 -0.51
C LEU A 90 -12.67 -24.82 0.24
N LEU A 91 -11.47 -24.55 -0.30
CA LEU A 91 -10.43 -23.76 0.35
C LEU A 91 -9.89 -22.71 -0.62
N ARG A 92 -10.78 -21.87 -1.18
CA ARG A 92 -10.40 -20.93 -2.24
C ARG A 92 -9.39 -19.87 -1.78
N GLY A 93 -9.42 -19.49 -0.50
CA GLY A 93 -8.65 -18.35 0.00
C GLY A 93 -9.10 -17.01 -0.61
N HIS A 94 -8.40 -15.94 -0.25
CA HIS A 94 -8.71 -14.62 -0.73
C HIS A 94 -7.85 -14.25 -1.95
N GLN A 95 -8.48 -13.66 -2.95
CA GLN A 95 -7.89 -13.27 -4.22
C GLN A 95 -8.34 -11.84 -4.56
N HIS A 96 -7.74 -11.25 -5.62
CA HIS A 96 -8.21 -9.97 -6.15
C HIS A 96 -9.75 -9.98 -6.37
N PRO A 97 -10.50 -8.95 -5.91
CA PRO A 97 -10.04 -7.65 -5.40
C PRO A 97 -9.94 -7.54 -3.86
N ASP A 98 -10.12 -8.61 -3.07
CA ASP A 98 -10.29 -8.56 -1.62
C ASP A 98 -9.24 -7.73 -0.89
N MET A 99 -7.94 -7.91 -1.20
CA MET A 99 -6.84 -7.21 -0.54
C MET A 99 -6.81 -5.71 -0.88
N ILE A 100 -7.26 -5.35 -2.09
CA ILE A 100 -7.36 -3.93 -2.49
C ILE A 100 -8.47 -3.26 -1.70
N HIS A 101 -9.62 -3.92 -1.56
CA HIS A 101 -10.72 -3.41 -0.72
C HIS A 101 -10.29 -3.25 0.74
N ASP A 102 -9.50 -4.18 1.30
CA ASP A 102 -9.01 -4.06 2.67
C ASP A 102 -8.13 -2.80 2.83
N LEU A 103 -7.25 -2.51 1.88
CA LEU A 103 -6.41 -1.32 1.93
C LEU A 103 -7.21 -0.02 1.76
N GLN A 104 -8.20 -0.01 0.87
CA GLN A 104 -9.11 1.13 0.69
C GLN A 104 -9.91 1.42 1.96
N GLN A 105 -10.45 0.37 2.58
CA GLN A 105 -11.17 0.48 3.86
C GLN A 105 -10.27 0.98 4.99
N ALA A 106 -9.01 0.50 5.05
CA ALA A 106 -8.03 0.95 6.02
C ALA A 106 -7.73 2.45 5.86
N LEU A 107 -7.52 2.92 4.62
CA LEU A 107 -7.26 4.32 4.34
C LEU A 107 -8.45 5.22 4.72
N SER A 108 -9.66 4.81 4.35
CA SER A 108 -10.89 5.50 4.70
C SER A 108 -11.13 5.52 6.23
N HIS A 109 -10.90 4.39 6.91
CA HIS A 109 -11.02 4.28 8.36
C HIS A 109 -10.07 5.24 9.08
N LEU A 110 -8.79 5.26 8.71
CA LEU A 110 -7.81 6.14 9.34
C LEU A 110 -8.13 7.62 9.14
N ARG A 111 -8.64 8.02 7.99
CA ARG A 111 -9.08 9.40 7.75
C ARG A 111 -10.27 9.79 8.63
N LYS A 112 -11.25 8.90 8.70
CA LYS A 112 -12.47 9.14 9.50
C LYS A 112 -12.18 9.23 10.99
N HIS A 113 -11.19 8.49 11.48
CA HIS A 113 -10.81 8.42 12.89
C HIS A 113 -9.46 9.09 13.17
N ALA A 114 -9.06 10.05 12.32
CA ALA A 114 -7.75 10.68 12.41
C ALA A 114 -7.52 11.37 13.77
N ASP A 115 -8.52 12.04 14.31
CA ASP A 115 -8.46 12.71 15.60
C ASP A 115 -8.27 11.71 16.76
N GLU A 116 -8.93 10.55 16.70
CA GLU A 116 -8.81 9.48 17.70
C GLU A 116 -7.40 8.89 17.75
N TYR A 117 -6.72 8.84 16.59
CA TYR A 117 -5.35 8.34 16.46
C TYR A 117 -4.28 9.43 16.60
N GLY A 118 -4.65 10.69 16.74
CA GLY A 118 -3.71 11.82 16.76
C GLY A 118 -2.90 11.94 15.48
N ILE A 119 -3.49 11.67 14.31
CA ILE A 119 -2.83 11.70 13.01
C ILE A 119 -3.41 12.79 12.10
N ASN A 120 -2.61 13.27 11.15
CA ASN A 120 -3.08 14.21 10.13
C ASN A 120 -3.74 13.45 8.96
N PRO A 121 -5.05 13.58 8.73
CA PRO A 121 -5.77 12.83 7.69
C PRO A 121 -5.27 13.13 6.26
N ARG A 122 -4.64 14.30 6.05
CA ARG A 122 -4.07 14.69 4.76
C ARG A 122 -2.65 14.18 4.53
N GLN A 123 -2.00 13.61 5.55
CA GLN A 123 -0.64 13.10 5.51
C GLN A 123 -0.59 11.58 5.76
N ILE A 124 -1.58 10.85 5.24
CA ILE A 124 -1.61 9.39 5.32
C ILE A 124 -1.04 8.82 4.02
N GLY A 125 0.17 8.25 4.11
CA GLY A 125 0.81 7.52 3.03
C GLY A 125 0.60 6.01 3.12
N VAL A 126 0.96 5.29 2.06
CA VAL A 126 0.97 3.83 2.03
C VAL A 126 2.36 3.34 1.68
N MET A 127 2.90 2.41 2.49
CA MET A 127 4.18 1.76 2.25
C MET A 127 3.98 0.25 2.10
N GLY A 128 4.56 -0.33 1.06
CA GLY A 128 4.43 -1.76 0.83
C GLY A 128 5.71 -2.43 0.39
N PHE A 129 5.83 -3.71 0.70
CA PHE A 129 7.00 -4.55 0.46
C PHE A 129 6.65 -5.71 -0.45
N SER A 130 7.44 -6.00 -1.47
CA SER A 130 7.23 -7.16 -2.35
C SER A 130 5.80 -7.20 -2.93
N ALA A 131 5.02 -8.23 -2.63
CA ALA A 131 3.59 -8.29 -2.97
C ALA A 131 2.76 -7.18 -2.29
N GLY A 132 3.11 -6.79 -1.05
CA GLY A 132 2.53 -5.61 -0.38
C GLY A 132 2.88 -4.30 -1.09
N GLY A 133 4.03 -4.24 -1.79
CA GLY A 133 4.38 -3.14 -2.68
C GLY A 133 3.45 -3.01 -3.88
N HIS A 134 3.08 -4.14 -4.49
CA HIS A 134 2.03 -4.17 -5.52
C HIS A 134 0.68 -3.69 -4.96
N LEU A 135 0.33 -4.13 -3.75
CA LEU A 135 -0.89 -3.69 -3.09
C LEU A 135 -0.87 -2.17 -2.82
N ALA A 136 0.23 -1.65 -2.27
CA ALA A 136 0.38 -0.21 -2.03
C ALA A 136 0.26 0.60 -3.34
N LEU A 137 0.94 0.18 -4.39
CA LEU A 137 0.87 0.80 -5.72
C LEU A 137 -0.53 0.72 -6.34
N SER A 138 -1.32 -0.31 -6.03
CA SER A 138 -2.68 -0.43 -6.56
C SER A 138 -3.62 0.68 -6.08
N THR A 139 -3.25 1.43 -5.04
CA THR A 139 -4.05 2.59 -4.57
C THR A 139 -4.10 3.72 -5.59
N MET A 140 -3.17 3.79 -6.55
CA MET A 140 -3.22 4.79 -7.62
C MET A 140 -4.41 4.58 -8.59
N TYR A 141 -5.03 3.37 -8.59
CA TYR A 141 -6.18 3.02 -9.46
C TYR A 141 -7.51 3.00 -8.75
N VAL A 142 -7.62 3.58 -7.57
CA VAL A 142 -8.90 3.65 -6.88
C VAL A 142 -9.89 4.38 -7.78
N GLU A 143 -10.98 3.70 -8.16
CA GLU A 143 -12.08 4.34 -8.88
C GLU A 143 -12.59 5.53 -8.07
N ARG A 144 -12.42 6.71 -8.61
CA ARG A 144 -12.93 7.93 -7.99
C ARG A 144 -14.42 7.98 -8.21
N LYS A 145 -15.19 7.76 -7.17
CA LYS A 145 -16.59 8.14 -7.15
C LYS A 145 -16.68 9.64 -6.89
N GLY A 146 -16.68 10.41 -7.98
CA GLY A 146 -16.74 11.88 -7.90
C GLY A 146 -15.37 12.56 -7.78
N THR A 147 -15.38 13.84 -7.40
CA THR A 147 -14.19 14.70 -7.25
C THR A 147 -13.41 14.48 -5.95
N ASP A 148 -13.54 13.31 -5.33
CA ASP A 148 -12.96 13.02 -4.02
C ASP A 148 -11.46 12.69 -4.15
N ILE A 149 -10.65 13.76 -4.25
CA ILE A 149 -9.18 13.71 -4.18
C ILE A 149 -8.73 13.08 -2.85
N ASP A 150 -9.59 13.12 -1.84
CA ASP A 150 -9.32 12.56 -0.52
C ASP A 150 -9.31 11.01 -0.49
N SER A 151 -9.61 10.33 -1.60
CA SER A 151 -9.51 8.87 -1.68
C SER A 151 -8.08 8.35 -1.87
N LEU A 152 -7.14 9.18 -2.38
CA LEU A 152 -5.76 8.78 -2.65
C LEU A 152 -4.85 8.96 -1.42
N PRO A 153 -3.82 8.11 -1.23
CA PRO A 153 -2.82 8.37 -0.20
C PRO A 153 -1.99 9.62 -0.51
N ALA A 154 -1.42 10.24 0.51
CA ALA A 154 -0.54 11.39 0.35
C ALA A 154 0.74 11.05 -0.45
N PHE A 155 1.18 9.82 -0.37
CA PHE A 155 2.29 9.25 -1.13
C PHE A 155 2.22 7.72 -1.11
N ILE A 156 2.98 7.08 -2.01
CA ILE A 156 3.16 5.63 -2.05
C ILE A 156 4.66 5.32 -1.94
N ALA A 157 5.04 4.42 -1.02
CA ALA A 157 6.40 3.90 -0.90
C ALA A 157 6.39 2.39 -1.25
N ALA A 158 7.10 2.02 -2.30
CA ALA A 158 7.15 0.66 -2.82
C ALA A 158 8.58 0.11 -2.74
N ILE A 159 8.80 -0.87 -1.87
CA ILE A 159 10.10 -1.44 -1.57
C ILE A 159 10.19 -2.83 -2.21
N TYR A 160 11.11 -3.00 -3.15
CA TYR A 160 11.26 -4.19 -4.02
C TYR A 160 9.92 -4.77 -4.50
N PRO A 161 9.04 -3.91 -5.08
CA PRO A 161 7.67 -4.32 -5.33
C PRO A 161 7.55 -5.32 -6.48
N VAL A 162 6.56 -6.19 -6.38
CA VAL A 162 5.96 -6.75 -7.59
C VAL A 162 5.23 -5.62 -8.30
N VAL A 163 5.36 -5.53 -9.63
CA VAL A 163 4.72 -4.48 -10.43
C VAL A 163 3.90 -5.09 -11.56
N SER A 164 4.56 -5.87 -12.43
CA SER A 164 3.91 -6.46 -13.58
C SER A 164 3.35 -7.84 -13.31
N MET A 165 2.14 -8.10 -13.78
CA MET A 165 1.54 -9.44 -13.82
C MET A 165 1.66 -10.08 -15.21
N SER A 166 2.02 -9.31 -16.25
CA SER A 166 2.08 -9.78 -17.63
C SER A 166 3.50 -9.93 -18.19
N HIS A 167 4.49 -9.18 -17.69
CA HIS A 167 5.87 -9.24 -18.15
C HIS A 167 6.50 -10.62 -17.92
N PRO A 168 7.44 -11.09 -18.74
CA PRO A 168 8.18 -12.35 -18.51
C PRO A 168 8.82 -12.44 -17.13
N ASP A 169 9.37 -11.33 -16.60
CA ASP A 169 9.96 -11.22 -15.26
C ASP A 169 8.95 -11.02 -14.14
N SER A 170 7.65 -11.18 -14.41
CA SER A 170 6.63 -11.11 -13.38
C SER A 170 6.82 -12.19 -12.30
N HIS A 171 6.61 -11.84 -11.04
CA HIS A 171 6.70 -12.80 -9.94
C HIS A 171 5.53 -13.79 -9.99
N LYS A 172 5.77 -14.98 -10.55
CA LYS A 172 4.75 -15.99 -10.86
C LYS A 172 3.94 -16.45 -9.64
N ARG A 173 4.57 -16.53 -8.46
CA ARG A 173 3.87 -16.88 -7.20
C ARG A 173 2.85 -15.82 -6.82
N SER A 174 3.23 -14.54 -6.77
CA SER A 174 2.31 -13.45 -6.46
C SER A 174 1.18 -13.36 -7.48
N ARG A 175 1.48 -13.49 -8.77
CA ARG A 175 0.45 -13.53 -9.82
C ARG A 175 -0.57 -14.66 -9.60
N ARG A 176 -0.09 -15.87 -9.28
CA ARG A 176 -0.96 -17.02 -9.04
C ARG A 176 -1.80 -16.83 -7.78
N ALA A 177 -1.21 -16.33 -6.70
CA ALA A 177 -1.93 -16.08 -5.45
C ALA A 177 -2.98 -14.98 -5.60
N LEU A 178 -2.64 -13.88 -6.28
CA LEU A 178 -3.53 -12.75 -6.49
C LEU A 178 -4.72 -13.10 -7.41
N LEU A 179 -4.46 -13.80 -8.51
CA LEU A 179 -5.44 -14.08 -9.56
C LEU A 179 -6.12 -15.44 -9.44
N GLY A 180 -5.51 -16.39 -8.74
CA GLY A 180 -5.96 -17.77 -8.70
C GLY A 180 -5.66 -18.55 -9.97
N GLU A 181 -6.05 -19.83 -9.98
CA GLU A 181 -5.66 -20.78 -11.03
C GLU A 181 -6.25 -20.47 -12.42
N TYR A 182 -7.45 -19.89 -12.47
CA TYR A 182 -8.12 -19.57 -13.73
C TYR A 182 -7.69 -18.21 -14.26
N ARG A 183 -7.85 -17.16 -13.48
CA ARG A 183 -7.62 -15.78 -13.92
C ARG A 183 -6.14 -15.48 -14.21
N LYS A 184 -5.18 -16.20 -13.59
CA LYS A 184 -3.75 -16.06 -13.90
C LYS A 184 -3.40 -16.35 -15.37
N ARG A 185 -4.26 -17.09 -16.10
CA ARG A 185 -4.08 -17.40 -17.53
C ARG A 185 -4.67 -16.33 -18.43
N SER A 186 -5.63 -15.55 -17.97
CA SER A 186 -6.24 -14.46 -18.71
C SER A 186 -5.23 -13.34 -18.95
N LYS A 187 -4.99 -13.02 -20.24
CA LYS A 187 -4.13 -11.88 -20.62
C LYS A 187 -4.72 -10.57 -20.10
N ALA A 188 -6.03 -10.36 -20.28
CA ALA A 188 -6.73 -9.16 -19.85
C ALA A 188 -6.59 -8.94 -18.34
N MET A 189 -6.79 -9.98 -17.51
CA MET A 189 -6.61 -9.87 -16.05
C MET A 189 -5.16 -9.61 -15.64
N ARG A 190 -4.18 -10.17 -16.33
CA ARG A 190 -2.78 -9.86 -16.08
C ARG A 190 -2.45 -8.43 -16.48
N ASP A 191 -2.93 -7.99 -17.62
CA ASP A 191 -2.68 -6.63 -18.10
C ASP A 191 -3.33 -5.59 -17.20
N SER A 192 -4.59 -5.81 -16.74
CA SER A 192 -5.28 -4.88 -15.84
C SER A 192 -4.62 -4.72 -14.45
N LEU A 193 -3.82 -5.71 -14.02
CA LEU A 193 -3.09 -5.67 -12.75
C LEU A 193 -1.57 -5.50 -12.95
N SER A 194 -1.14 -5.17 -14.17
CA SER A 194 0.24 -4.75 -14.47
C SER A 194 0.31 -3.23 -14.33
N LEU A 195 0.81 -2.80 -13.17
CA LEU A 195 0.67 -1.43 -12.69
C LEU A 195 1.42 -0.42 -13.56
N GLU A 196 2.49 -0.84 -14.22
CA GLU A 196 3.26 -0.03 -15.16
C GLU A 196 2.48 0.37 -16.41
N LYS A 197 1.38 -0.33 -16.71
CA LYS A 197 0.58 -0.08 -17.92
C LYS A 197 -0.47 1.01 -17.77
N HIS A 198 -0.77 1.41 -16.55
CA HIS A 198 -1.95 2.22 -16.27
C HIS A 198 -1.68 3.36 -15.27
N VAL A 199 -0.46 3.89 -15.21
CA VAL A 199 -0.14 5.01 -14.29
C VAL A 199 -1.02 6.22 -14.62
N PRO A 200 -1.90 6.67 -13.70
CA PRO A 200 -2.77 7.81 -13.94
C PRO A 200 -2.02 9.14 -13.79
N ALA A 201 -2.46 10.17 -14.49
CA ALA A 201 -1.83 11.50 -14.46
C ALA A 201 -1.80 12.17 -13.08
N ASP A 202 -2.68 11.76 -12.20
CA ASP A 202 -2.82 12.25 -10.83
C ASP A 202 -2.34 11.23 -9.78
N CYS A 203 -1.47 10.31 -10.18
CA CYS A 203 -0.79 9.39 -9.28
C CYS A 203 -0.08 10.17 -8.16
N PRO A 204 -0.27 9.77 -6.88
CA PRO A 204 0.49 10.36 -5.78
C PRO A 204 2.01 10.23 -5.98
N PRO A 205 2.82 11.08 -5.30
CA PRO A 205 4.27 10.91 -5.32
C PRO A 205 4.69 9.50 -4.91
N VAL A 206 5.66 8.92 -5.63
CA VAL A 206 6.12 7.54 -5.42
C VAL A 206 7.57 7.49 -4.97
N PHE A 207 7.85 6.75 -3.88
CA PHE A 207 9.19 6.33 -3.49
C PHE A 207 9.37 4.86 -3.88
N LEU A 208 10.38 4.56 -4.68
CA LEU A 208 10.60 3.25 -5.25
C LEU A 208 12.03 2.77 -4.97
N VAL A 209 12.17 1.58 -4.42
CA VAL A 209 13.48 0.99 -4.07
C VAL A 209 13.54 -0.48 -4.48
N ASN A 210 14.67 -0.91 -5.01
CA ASN A 210 14.97 -2.33 -5.20
C ASN A 210 16.48 -2.61 -5.18
N CYS A 211 16.85 -3.89 -5.21
CA CYS A 211 18.23 -4.34 -5.42
C CYS A 211 18.35 -5.06 -6.77
N LYS A 212 19.48 -4.84 -7.46
CA LYS A 212 19.74 -5.45 -8.78
C LYS A 212 19.95 -6.97 -8.68
N ASP A 213 20.46 -7.42 -7.55
CA ASP A 213 20.74 -8.83 -7.23
C ASP A 213 19.53 -9.56 -6.62
N ASP A 214 18.31 -8.98 -6.63
CA ASP A 214 17.11 -9.59 -6.08
C ASP A 214 16.76 -10.91 -6.80
N PRO A 215 16.83 -12.07 -6.10
CA PRO A 215 16.56 -13.37 -6.70
C PRO A 215 15.05 -13.69 -6.80
N VAL A 216 14.20 -12.93 -6.09
CA VAL A 216 12.76 -13.22 -5.93
C VAL A 216 11.92 -12.37 -6.87
N VAL A 217 12.03 -11.05 -6.75
CA VAL A 217 11.35 -10.11 -7.63
C VAL A 217 12.39 -9.40 -8.50
N LYS A 218 12.41 -9.76 -9.77
CA LYS A 218 13.40 -9.20 -10.70
C LYS A 218 13.33 -7.68 -10.73
N TYR A 219 14.47 -7.02 -10.64
CA TYR A 219 14.61 -5.56 -10.63
C TYR A 219 13.90 -4.86 -11.80
N ARG A 220 13.70 -5.58 -12.90
CA ARG A 220 12.95 -5.11 -14.06
C ARG A 220 11.53 -4.67 -13.74
N ASN A 221 10.89 -5.21 -12.67
CA ASN A 221 9.60 -4.73 -12.20
C ASN A 221 9.66 -3.25 -11.81
N SER A 222 10.68 -2.85 -11.05
CA SER A 222 10.87 -1.45 -10.65
C SER A 222 11.25 -0.54 -11.83
N GLU A 223 12.09 -1.00 -12.76
CA GLU A 223 12.45 -0.23 -13.96
C GLU A 223 11.25 0.04 -14.87
N LEU A 224 10.35 -0.94 -15.01
CA LEU A 224 9.11 -0.75 -15.77
C LEU A 224 8.21 0.34 -15.14
N LEU A 225 8.11 0.34 -13.83
CA LEU A 225 7.32 1.35 -13.12
C LEU A 225 7.99 2.73 -13.19
N ASP A 226 9.30 2.82 -12.96
CA ASP A 226 10.07 4.06 -13.07
C ASP A 226 9.89 4.72 -14.44
N SER A 227 10.01 3.91 -15.51
CA SER A 227 9.78 4.37 -16.88
C SER A 227 8.35 4.89 -17.09
N ALA A 228 7.36 4.19 -16.54
CA ALA A 228 5.95 4.59 -16.67
C ALA A 228 5.63 5.86 -15.87
N LEU A 229 6.15 5.99 -14.63
CA LEU A 229 6.02 7.19 -13.81
C LEU A 229 6.68 8.40 -14.49
N SER A 230 7.88 8.21 -15.04
CA SER A 230 8.60 9.25 -15.80
C SER A 230 7.83 9.70 -17.02
N ALA A 231 7.27 8.77 -17.80
CA ALA A 231 6.50 9.06 -19.00
C ALA A 231 5.22 9.88 -18.70
N GLN A 232 4.64 9.71 -17.51
CA GLN A 232 3.47 10.47 -17.03
C GLN A 232 3.85 11.75 -16.26
N GLY A 233 5.15 12.05 -16.10
CA GLY A 233 5.59 13.22 -15.33
C GLY A 233 5.30 13.12 -13.84
N ILE A 234 5.08 11.94 -13.29
CA ILE A 234 4.78 11.74 -11.88
C ILE A 234 6.00 12.01 -11.02
N ARG A 235 5.83 12.79 -9.95
CA ARG A 235 6.89 13.01 -8.97
C ARG A 235 7.25 11.69 -8.28
N HIS A 236 8.46 11.20 -8.51
CA HIS A 236 8.94 9.97 -7.87
C HIS A 236 10.43 10.01 -7.58
N ARG A 237 10.87 9.13 -6.69
CA ARG A 237 12.29 8.87 -6.38
C ARG A 237 12.52 7.38 -6.55
N TYR A 238 13.30 6.98 -7.53
CA TYR A 238 13.74 5.62 -7.73
C TYR A 238 15.18 5.43 -7.27
N ILE A 239 15.43 4.40 -6.46
CA ILE A 239 16.76 4.01 -6.00
C ILE A 239 16.95 2.52 -6.26
N GLN A 240 17.91 2.19 -7.11
CA GLN A 240 18.33 0.82 -7.35
C GLN A 240 19.69 0.59 -6.69
N TYR A 241 19.70 -0.24 -5.66
CA TYR A 241 20.95 -0.67 -5.04
C TYR A 241 21.57 -1.82 -5.82
N ARG A 242 22.89 -1.92 -5.82
CA ARG A 242 23.59 -2.99 -6.51
C ARG A 242 23.36 -4.33 -5.83
N THR A 243 23.41 -4.35 -4.49
CA THR A 243 23.29 -5.56 -3.67
C THR A 243 22.35 -5.35 -2.50
N GLY A 244 21.74 -6.46 -2.03
CA GLY A 244 20.82 -6.45 -0.88
C GLY A 244 19.76 -7.54 -0.95
N GLY A 245 19.56 -8.12 -2.12
CA GLY A 245 18.59 -9.20 -2.32
C GLY A 245 17.15 -8.76 -2.11
N HIS A 246 16.36 -9.63 -1.48
CA HIS A 246 14.92 -9.46 -1.24
C HIS A 246 14.55 -9.63 0.23
N GLY A 247 13.48 -8.97 0.68
CA GLY A 247 12.90 -9.21 2.00
C GLY A 247 13.68 -8.60 3.15
N PHE A 248 14.52 -7.59 2.91
CA PHE A 248 15.31 -6.95 3.97
C PHE A 248 14.44 -6.06 4.89
N GLY A 249 13.33 -5.49 4.42
CA GLY A 249 12.43 -4.66 5.23
C GLY A 249 13.16 -3.60 6.04
N ALA A 250 12.83 -3.47 7.32
CA ALA A 250 13.55 -2.60 8.27
C ALA A 250 14.64 -3.33 9.09
N SER A 251 14.99 -4.56 8.72
CA SER A 251 15.97 -5.38 9.45
C SER A 251 17.36 -4.74 9.47
N GLU A 252 18.04 -4.81 10.61
CA GLU A 252 19.43 -4.40 10.75
C GLU A 252 20.43 -5.50 10.33
N THR A 253 19.95 -6.74 10.16
CA THR A 253 20.79 -7.90 9.84
C THR A 253 20.58 -8.46 8.44
N LYS A 254 19.40 -8.22 7.84
CA LYS A 254 19.11 -8.64 6.45
C LYS A 254 19.52 -7.56 5.45
N GLY A 255 19.80 -8.02 4.23
CA GLY A 255 20.33 -7.14 3.18
C GLY A 255 21.78 -6.75 3.42
N THR A 256 22.29 -5.80 2.64
CA THR A 256 23.63 -5.25 2.76
C THR A 256 23.62 -3.87 3.40
N ALA A 257 24.77 -3.36 3.81
CA ALA A 257 24.89 -1.98 4.29
C ALA A 257 24.41 -0.98 3.21
N GLU A 258 24.68 -1.29 1.94
CA GLU A 258 24.26 -0.48 0.81
C GLU A 258 22.72 -0.30 0.76
N CYS A 259 21.95 -1.38 0.83
CA CYS A 259 20.49 -1.28 0.74
C CYS A 259 19.82 -0.79 2.02
N ARG A 260 20.41 -1.01 3.20
CA ARG A 260 19.81 -0.58 4.48
C ARG A 260 19.64 0.93 4.63
N VAL A 261 20.37 1.73 3.83
CA VAL A 261 20.23 3.20 3.83
C VAL A 261 18.89 3.68 3.24
N TRP A 262 18.08 2.79 2.63
CA TRP A 262 16.78 3.15 2.08
C TRP A 262 15.88 3.86 3.10
N LYS A 263 16.01 3.52 4.39
CA LYS A 263 15.24 4.12 5.47
C LYS A 263 15.52 5.62 5.60
N GLN A 264 16.79 6.02 5.58
CA GLN A 264 17.20 7.42 5.64
C GLN A 264 16.83 8.18 4.34
N GLU A 265 16.94 7.50 3.19
CA GLU A 265 16.52 8.06 1.90
C GLU A 265 15.02 8.32 1.87
N PHE A 266 14.21 7.40 2.40
CA PHE A 266 12.77 7.58 2.53
C PHE A 266 12.41 8.78 3.41
N LEU A 267 13.02 8.91 4.60
CA LEU A 267 12.75 10.03 5.50
C LEU A 267 13.12 11.38 4.87
N ARG A 268 14.26 11.45 4.18
CA ARG A 268 14.67 12.66 3.43
C ARG A 268 13.68 13.00 2.32
N TRP A 269 13.28 12.00 1.55
CA TRP A 269 12.31 12.18 0.47
C TRP A 269 10.94 12.61 1.01
N MET A 270 10.43 11.97 2.05
CA MET A 270 9.15 12.29 2.67
C MET A 270 9.11 13.75 3.16
N LYS A 271 10.19 14.23 3.79
CA LYS A 271 10.33 15.64 4.20
C LYS A 271 10.36 16.63 3.03
N SER A 272 10.75 16.18 1.83
CA SER A 272 10.77 17.01 0.62
C SER A 272 9.41 17.11 -0.08
N LEU A 273 8.42 16.31 0.35
CA LEU A 273 7.08 16.38 -0.24
C LEU A 273 6.41 17.71 0.15
N PRO A 274 5.64 18.31 -0.77
CA PRO A 274 4.84 19.47 -0.41
C PRO A 274 3.85 19.07 0.68
N HIS A 275 3.85 19.80 1.78
CA HIS A 275 2.77 19.67 2.75
C HIS A 275 1.46 20.02 2.04
N PRO A 276 0.39 19.23 2.22
CA PRO A 276 -0.91 19.65 1.70
C PRO A 276 -1.24 21.01 2.31
N VAL A 277 -1.27 22.03 1.46
CA VAL A 277 -1.69 23.37 1.86
C VAL A 277 -3.13 23.25 2.34
N GLY A 278 -3.44 23.73 3.52
CA GLY A 278 -4.82 23.85 4.01
C GLY A 278 -5.74 24.50 2.97
N PRO A 279 -7.07 24.43 3.11
CA PRO A 279 -7.96 25.12 2.21
C PRO A 279 -7.46 26.56 2.10
N LYS A 280 -7.33 27.07 0.89
CA LYS A 280 -7.05 28.50 0.69
C LYS A 280 -8.08 29.22 1.54
N GLU A 281 -7.63 29.93 2.58
CA GLU A 281 -8.47 30.95 3.19
C GLU A 281 -8.87 31.85 2.04
N GLU A 282 -10.15 31.83 1.66
CA GLU A 282 -10.73 32.85 0.83
C GLU A 282 -10.46 34.17 1.58
N ARG A 283 -9.50 34.92 1.09
CA ARG A 283 -9.36 36.32 1.52
C ARG A 283 -10.67 36.98 1.17
N ILE A 284 -11.53 37.11 2.17
CA ILE A 284 -12.65 38.02 2.12
C ILE A 284 -11.98 39.40 1.99
N SER A 285 -11.88 39.90 0.76
CA SER A 285 -11.54 41.30 0.51
C SER A 285 -12.70 42.13 1.05
N HIS A 286 -12.56 42.61 2.27
CA HIS A 286 -13.28 43.81 2.68
C HIS A 286 -12.64 44.97 1.93
N GLU A 287 -13.19 45.30 0.79
CA GLU A 287 -13.03 46.64 0.25
C GLU A 287 -13.95 47.62 1.01
N PRO A 288 -13.47 48.80 1.37
CA PRO A 288 -14.20 49.80 2.12
C PRO A 288 -15.32 50.49 1.31
#